data_98e9b27f672088d1c7529eceedd5057b
#
_entry.id   98e9b27f672088d1c7529eceedd5057b
#
_cell.length_a   1.000
_cell.length_b   1.000
_cell.length_c   1.000
_cell.angle_alpha   90.00
_cell.angle_beta   90.00
_cell.angle_gamma   90.00
#
_symmetry.space_group_name_H-M   'P 1'
#
loop_
_entity.id
_entity.type
_entity.pdbx_description
1 polymer ?
#
loop_
_entity_poly.entity_id
_entity_poly.type
_entity_poly.pdbx_seq_one_letter_code
_entity_poly.pdbx_strand_id
1 'polypeptide(L)' 'RELPDEYRKAFEMNRFEAMIYNEIAERTGVSPKTIAYRISQALKILRTKLKDYIPLLVWLLYEQTRS' A
#
# COMPACT_ATOMS: atom_id res chain seq x y z
N ARG A 1 -1.15 -6.47 -14.09
CA ARG A 1 -1.34 -5.10 -14.39
C ARG A 1 -2.12 -4.35 -13.30
N GLU A 2 -3.28 -4.83 -13.02
CA GLU A 2 -4.05 -4.27 -11.93
C GLU A 2 -3.63 -4.87 -10.61
N LEU A 3 -3.83 -4.12 -9.55
CA LEU A 3 -3.56 -4.61 -8.21
C LEU A 3 -4.67 -5.60 -7.83
N PRO A 4 -4.34 -6.84 -7.48
CA PRO A 4 -5.38 -7.78 -7.05
C PRO A 4 -6.19 -7.20 -5.88
N ASP A 5 -7.48 -7.50 -5.85
CA ASP A 5 -8.37 -6.96 -4.82
C ASP A 5 -7.88 -7.27 -3.41
N GLU A 6 -7.40 -8.47 -3.18
CA GLU A 6 -6.93 -8.87 -1.85
C GLU A 6 -5.77 -7.99 -1.38
N TYR A 7 -4.85 -7.71 -2.31
CA TYR A 7 -3.69 -6.88 -1.99
C TYR A 7 -4.13 -5.44 -1.75
N ARG A 8 -5.02 -4.94 -2.61
CA ARG A 8 -5.50 -3.58 -2.52
C ARG A 8 -6.25 -3.35 -1.23
N LYS A 9 -7.12 -4.29 -0.84
CA LYS A 9 -7.89 -4.15 0.38
C LYS A 9 -7.01 -4.14 1.61
N ALA A 10 -6.02 -5.03 1.67
CA ALA A 10 -5.11 -5.06 2.80
C ALA A 10 -4.33 -3.75 2.88
N PHE A 11 -3.87 -3.26 1.74
CA PHE A 11 -3.13 -2.02 1.68
C PHE A 11 -3.98 -0.84 2.16
N GLU A 12 -5.23 -0.77 1.69
CA GLU A 12 -6.12 0.32 2.07
C GLU A 12 -6.46 0.32 3.56
N MET A 13 -6.69 -0.87 4.12
CA MET A 13 -6.98 -0.96 5.54
C MET A 13 -5.82 -0.46 6.38
N ASN A 14 -4.61 -0.79 5.95
CA ASN A 14 -3.43 -0.35 6.69
C ASN A 14 -3.18 1.14 6.52
N ARG A 15 -3.31 1.67 5.31
CA ARG A 15 -2.95 3.05 5.01
C ARG A 15 -4.06 4.05 5.31
N PHE A 16 -5.28 3.68 4.99
CA PHE A 16 -6.39 4.63 5.09
C PHE A 16 -7.23 4.45 6.35
N GLU A 17 -7.27 3.24 6.87
CA GLU A 17 -8.03 2.99 8.10
C GLU A 17 -7.12 2.82 9.30
N ALA A 18 -5.82 2.96 9.11
CA ALA A 18 -4.82 2.93 10.17
C ALA A 18 -4.86 1.65 10.99
N MET A 19 -5.23 0.55 10.36
CA MET A 19 -5.29 -0.74 11.06
C MET A 19 -3.92 -1.40 11.05
N ILE A 20 -3.54 -1.95 12.18
CA ILE A 20 -2.32 -2.73 12.24
C ILE A 20 -2.58 -4.11 11.65
N TYR A 21 -1.52 -4.83 11.35
CA TYR A 21 -1.63 -6.11 10.63
C TYR A 21 -2.52 -7.10 11.36
N ASN A 22 -2.44 -7.17 12.68
CA ASN A 22 -3.26 -8.12 13.44
C ASN A 22 -4.75 -7.80 13.31
N GLU A 23 -5.09 -6.52 13.30
CA GLU A 23 -6.48 -6.11 13.14
C GLU A 23 -7.01 -6.46 11.76
N ILE A 24 -6.18 -6.24 10.74
CA ILE A 24 -6.58 -6.56 9.38
C ILE A 24 -6.77 -8.07 9.24
N ALA A 25 -5.85 -8.82 9.83
CA ALA A 25 -5.93 -10.27 9.77
C ALA A 25 -7.21 -10.78 10.42
N GLU A 26 -7.55 -10.20 11.56
CA GLU A 26 -8.76 -10.59 12.27
C GLU A 26 -10.01 -10.25 11.47
N ARG A 27 -10.03 -9.06 10.87
CA ARG A 27 -11.16 -8.59 10.08
C ARG A 27 -11.37 -9.45 8.84
N THR A 28 -10.28 -9.89 8.21
CA THR A 28 -10.36 -10.58 6.93
C THR A 28 -10.27 -12.09 7.05
N GLY A 29 -10.01 -12.61 8.24
CA GLY A 29 -9.99 -14.05 8.46
C GLY A 29 -8.74 -14.76 7.98
N VAL A 30 -7.63 -14.04 7.83
CA VAL A 30 -6.36 -14.66 7.46
C VAL A 30 -5.30 -14.31 8.49
N SER A 31 -4.14 -14.93 8.40
CA SER A 31 -3.09 -14.70 9.39
C SER A 31 -2.40 -13.37 9.17
N PRO A 32 -1.80 -12.78 10.21
CA PRO A 32 -1.04 -11.54 10.06
C PRO A 32 0.10 -11.68 9.06
N LYS A 33 0.68 -12.86 8.96
CA LYS A 33 1.74 -13.12 8.01
C LYS A 33 1.21 -12.98 6.58
N THR A 34 0.01 -13.47 6.34
CA THR A 34 -0.62 -13.33 5.03
C THR A 34 -0.89 -11.87 4.72
N ILE A 35 -1.33 -11.10 5.72
CA ILE A 35 -1.56 -9.66 5.53
C ILE A 35 -0.26 -8.96 5.19
N ALA A 36 0.81 -9.27 5.91
CA ALA A 36 2.12 -8.68 5.63
C ALA A 36 2.54 -8.97 4.20
N TYR A 37 2.32 -10.20 3.76
CA TYR A 37 2.64 -10.59 2.40
C TYR A 37 1.82 -9.78 1.38
N ARG A 38 0.53 -9.66 1.61
CA ARG A 38 -0.36 -8.96 0.69
C ARG A 38 0.00 -7.49 0.57
N ILE A 39 0.31 -6.85 1.70
CA ILE A 39 0.71 -5.44 1.69
C ILE A 39 2.05 -5.28 1.00
N SER A 40 2.97 -6.17 1.27
CA SER A 40 4.28 -6.15 0.65
C SER A 40 4.17 -6.28 -0.87
N GLN A 41 3.30 -7.17 -1.34
CA GLN A 41 3.08 -7.35 -2.77
C GLN A 41 2.41 -6.13 -3.38
N ALA A 42 1.47 -5.53 -2.65
CA ALA A 42 0.80 -4.33 -3.14
C ALA A 42 1.82 -3.20 -3.34
N LEU A 43 2.70 -3.00 -2.37
CA LEU A 43 3.72 -1.96 -2.47
C LEU A 43 4.67 -2.22 -3.63
N LYS A 44 5.03 -3.48 -3.82
CA LYS A 44 5.93 -3.86 -4.90
C LYS A 44 5.30 -3.55 -6.26
N ILE A 45 4.03 -3.92 -6.42
CA ILE A 45 3.32 -3.69 -7.67
C ILE A 45 3.16 -2.19 -7.93
N LEU A 46 2.77 -1.45 -6.89
CA LEU A 46 2.59 -0.01 -7.03
C LEU A 46 3.89 0.69 -7.38
N ARG A 47 4.98 0.28 -6.75
CA ARG A 47 6.28 0.87 -7.03
C ARG A 47 6.67 0.63 -8.49
N THR A 48 6.43 -0.57 -8.97
CA THR A 48 6.74 -0.89 -10.35
C THR A 48 5.93 -0.05 -11.32
N LYS A 49 4.64 0.10 -11.03
CA LYS A 49 3.77 0.87 -11.90
C LYS A 49 4.07 2.36 -11.88
N LEU A 50 4.51 2.87 -10.75
CA LEU A 50 4.72 4.30 -10.58
C LEU A 50 6.14 4.76 -10.85
N LYS A 51 7.03 3.84 -11.19
CA LYS A 51 8.43 4.20 -11.34
C LYS A 51 8.66 5.27 -12.41
N ASP A 52 7.83 5.26 -13.44
CA ASP A 52 7.97 6.23 -14.51
C ASP A 52 7.49 7.61 -14.09
N TYR A 53 6.80 7.69 -12.98
CA TYR A 53 6.28 8.94 -12.45
C TYR A 53 7.08 9.45 -11.26
N ILE A 54 8.19 8.80 -10.94
CA ILE A 54 8.97 9.18 -9.77
C ILE A 54 9.41 10.65 -9.81
N PRO A 55 9.92 11.16 -10.93
CA PRO A 55 10.32 12.57 -10.96
C PRO A 55 9.17 13.50 -10.64
N LEU A 56 7.98 13.20 -11.14
CA LEU A 56 6.80 14.02 -10.85
C LEU A 56 6.42 13.94 -9.38
N LEU A 57 6.47 12.73 -8.81
CA LEU A 57 6.14 12.53 -7.40
C LEU A 57 7.12 13.28 -6.50
N VAL A 58 8.39 13.23 -6.82
CA VAL A 58 9.40 13.95 -6.05
C VAL A 58 9.13 15.44 -6.12
N TRP A 59 8.79 15.95 -7.28
CA TRP A 59 8.48 17.35 -7.44
C TRP A 59 7.29 17.77 -6.59
N LEU A 60 6.23 16.96 -6.60
CA LEU A 60 5.04 17.24 -5.81
C LEU A 60 5.35 17.28 -4.32
N LEU A 61 6.14 16.33 -3.85
CA LEU A 61 6.53 16.28 -2.44
C LEU A 61 7.37 17.52 -2.08
N TYR A 62 8.24 17.90 -2.97
CA TYR A 62 9.07 19.09 -2.75
C TYR A 62 8.21 20.34 -2.60
N GLU A 63 7.20 20.47 -3.45
CA GLU A 63 6.31 21.61 -3.38
C GLU A 63 5.58 21.68 -2.05
N GLN A 64 5.14 20.53 -1.54
CA GLN A 64 4.43 20.50 -0.28
C GLN A 64 5.32 20.81 0.90
N THR A 65 6.55 20.34 0.88
CA THR A 65 7.45 20.58 2.00
C THR A 65 8.06 21.97 1.96
N ARG A 66 8.09 22.58 0.78
CA ARG A 66 8.69 23.89 0.63
C ARG A 66 7.85 24.97 1.31
N SER A 67 6.58 24.84 1.28
CA SER A 67 5.71 25.82 1.93
C SER A 67 5.54 25.54 3.43
#